data_13adec6481cfa022c50a02d64b3da535
#
_entry.id   13adec6481cfa022c50a02d64b3da535
#
_cell.length_a   1.000
_cell.length_b   1.000
_cell.length_c   1.000
_cell.angle_alpha   90.00
_cell.angle_beta   90.00
_cell.angle_gamma   90.00
#
_symmetry.space_group_name_H-M   'P 1'
#
loop_
_entity.id
_entity.type
_entity.pdbx_description
1 polymer ?
#
loop_
_entity_poly.entity_id
_entity_poly.type
_entity_poly.pdbx_seq_one_letter_code
_entity_poly.pdbx_strand_id
1 'polypeptide(L)'
;MPPITDYLDYRIFLHDYYEEQKAISSFSWRSFSKLAGFSSSAYLKLVCDGKTRLSKVGAVRVAAGLKFSKIQTEYFCTLVHYCDSDDIQEKKTDLKKLQEIAKNSKVRIVGSDACKYFESWWNPVLRELVTLMPGATALQISNMLYGGVTRVDVQEALDFLVEVGFLTRVSTNTYEQTDMAISGASEAIPKAIRSMHKHMAILAANMIDSLPKSERNVSGLTIAANKRTYERVVNELNICRKKIASIVTNAEDANRIYRVNLQMFPVTKEISDES
;
A
#
# COMPACT_ATOMS: atom_id res chain seq x y z
N MET A 1 6.52 -4.03 6.75
CA MET A 1 6.71 -5.49 6.70
C MET A 1 6.55 -6.03 5.29
N PRO A 2 7.06 -7.22 4.91
CA PRO A 2 6.78 -7.88 3.65
C PRO A 2 5.29 -8.25 3.50
N PRO A 3 4.77 -8.45 2.26
CA PRO A 3 3.43 -8.95 2.06
C PRO A 3 3.25 -10.35 2.64
N ILE A 4 2.01 -10.72 3.01
CA ILE A 4 1.70 -12.02 3.62
C ILE A 4 2.19 -13.21 2.76
N THR A 5 2.20 -13.05 1.43
CA THR A 5 2.63 -14.08 0.48
C THR A 5 4.13 -14.40 0.51
N ASP A 6 4.92 -13.64 1.25
CA ASP A 6 6.36 -13.87 1.44
C ASP A 6 6.65 -14.66 2.73
N TYR A 7 5.63 -14.95 3.54
CA TYR A 7 5.75 -15.72 4.78
C TYR A 7 5.35 -17.18 4.57
N LEU A 8 6.10 -18.07 5.22
CA LEU A 8 5.79 -19.51 5.32
C LEU A 8 5.41 -19.94 6.74
N ASP A 9 5.30 -18.98 7.66
CA ASP A 9 4.78 -19.18 9.03
C ASP A 9 3.89 -17.99 9.40
N TYR A 10 2.61 -18.28 9.69
CA TYR A 10 1.65 -17.25 10.03
C TYR A 10 1.91 -16.60 11.39
N ARG A 11 2.59 -17.28 12.31
CA ARG A 11 2.95 -16.73 13.63
C ARG A 11 4.00 -15.64 13.49
N ILE A 12 4.99 -15.86 12.63
CA ILE A 12 6.02 -14.87 12.30
C ILE A 12 5.34 -13.64 11.66
N PHE A 13 4.46 -13.87 10.69
CA PHE A 13 3.70 -12.76 10.07
C PHE A 13 2.91 -11.94 11.10
N LEU A 14 2.15 -12.60 11.99
CA LEU A 14 1.35 -11.92 13.01
C LEU A 14 2.22 -11.16 14.01
N HIS A 15 3.38 -11.71 14.37
CA HIS A 15 4.35 -11.05 15.25
C HIS A 15 4.94 -9.81 14.59
N ASP A 16 5.38 -9.91 13.32
CA ASP A 16 5.94 -8.79 12.57
C ASP A 16 4.89 -7.68 12.36
N TYR A 17 3.64 -8.06 12.06
CA TYR A 17 2.53 -7.11 12.00
C TYR A 17 2.34 -6.38 13.33
N TYR A 18 2.35 -7.13 14.43
CA TYR A 18 2.23 -6.54 15.78
C TYR A 18 3.36 -5.55 16.07
N GLU A 19 4.62 -5.93 15.83
CA GLU A 19 5.77 -5.04 16.09
C GLU A 19 5.76 -3.81 15.17
N GLU A 20 5.36 -3.94 13.92
CA GLU A 20 5.21 -2.78 13.02
C GLU A 20 4.11 -1.83 13.51
N GLN A 21 2.93 -2.34 13.90
CA GLN A 21 1.84 -1.50 14.42
C GLN A 21 2.21 -0.83 15.76
N LYS A 22 2.91 -1.55 16.62
CA LYS A 22 3.40 -1.03 17.91
C LYS A 22 4.46 0.07 17.72
N ALA A 23 5.30 -0.02 16.69
CA ALA A 23 6.30 0.99 16.39
C ALA A 23 5.70 2.33 15.93
N ILE A 24 4.50 2.32 15.33
CA ILE A 24 3.84 3.50 14.76
C ILE A 24 2.66 4.03 15.58
N SER A 25 2.21 3.25 16.57
CA SER A 25 1.05 3.61 17.41
C SER A 25 1.14 2.94 18.79
N SER A 26 0.20 3.27 19.69
CA SER A 26 0.01 2.59 20.97
C SER A 26 -0.69 1.22 20.83
N PHE A 27 -0.35 0.46 19.79
CA PHE A 27 -0.95 -0.84 19.50
C PHE A 27 -0.51 -1.89 20.51
N SER A 28 -1.45 -2.68 21.02
CA SER A 28 -1.20 -3.71 22.02
C SER A 28 -1.80 -5.05 21.59
N TRP A 29 -1.35 -6.14 22.20
CA TRP A 29 -1.95 -7.47 21.98
C TRP A 29 -3.46 -7.51 22.27
N ARG A 30 -3.91 -6.67 23.21
CA ARG A 30 -5.34 -6.48 23.50
C ARG A 30 -6.04 -5.82 22.32
N SER A 31 -5.46 -4.77 21.77
CA SER A 31 -5.99 -4.08 20.58
C SER A 31 -6.02 -5.00 19.38
N PHE A 32 -4.98 -5.82 19.19
CA PHE A 32 -4.91 -6.78 18.09
C PHE A 32 -5.98 -7.87 18.22
N SER A 33 -6.13 -8.46 19.41
CA SER A 33 -7.19 -9.47 19.64
C SER A 33 -8.59 -8.90 19.43
N LYS A 34 -8.83 -7.66 19.88
CA LYS A 34 -10.10 -6.94 19.66
C LYS A 34 -10.34 -6.67 18.17
N LEU A 35 -9.32 -6.24 17.42
CA LEU A 35 -9.39 -6.00 15.98
C LEU A 35 -9.85 -7.25 15.23
N ALA A 36 -9.35 -8.43 15.62
CA ALA A 36 -9.74 -9.71 15.06
C ALA A 36 -11.01 -10.33 15.69
N GLY A 37 -11.74 -9.58 16.53
CA GLY A 37 -13.00 -10.02 17.11
C GLY A 37 -12.89 -11.12 18.17
N PHE A 38 -11.74 -11.26 18.85
CA PHE A 38 -11.57 -12.21 19.96
C PHE A 38 -11.92 -11.56 21.29
N SER A 39 -12.62 -12.33 22.15
CA SER A 39 -12.96 -11.91 23.50
C SER A 39 -11.74 -11.91 24.44
N SER A 40 -10.83 -12.87 24.26
CA SER A 40 -9.59 -12.96 25.05
C SER A 40 -8.53 -12.00 24.52
N SER A 41 -8.10 -11.06 25.36
CA SER A 41 -7.08 -10.06 25.03
C SER A 41 -5.68 -10.62 24.80
N ALA A 42 -5.40 -11.84 25.33
CA ALA A 42 -4.11 -12.49 25.21
C ALA A 42 -4.07 -13.58 24.10
N TYR A 43 -5.21 -13.87 23.46
CA TYR A 43 -5.31 -15.01 22.54
C TYR A 43 -4.29 -14.97 21.41
N LEU A 44 -4.21 -13.86 20.67
CA LEU A 44 -3.26 -13.75 19.56
C LEU A 44 -1.80 -13.78 20.02
N LYS A 45 -1.51 -13.28 21.22
CA LYS A 45 -0.19 -13.43 21.80
C LYS A 45 0.16 -14.91 22.04
N LEU A 46 -0.77 -15.67 22.63
CA LEU A 46 -0.58 -17.10 22.85
C LEU A 46 -0.41 -17.88 21.55
N VAL A 47 -1.11 -17.46 20.48
CA VAL A 47 -0.96 -18.02 19.12
C VAL A 47 0.45 -17.75 18.60
N CYS A 48 0.94 -16.50 18.67
CA CYS A 48 2.29 -16.14 18.23
C CYS A 48 3.40 -16.84 19.06
N ASP A 49 3.16 -17.00 20.37
CA ASP A 49 4.08 -17.73 21.27
C ASP A 49 4.05 -19.26 21.04
N GLY A 50 3.25 -19.77 20.09
CA GLY A 50 3.10 -21.20 19.81
C GLY A 50 2.35 -22.01 20.89
N LYS A 51 1.76 -21.34 21.90
CA LYS A 51 1.05 -21.97 23.01
C LYS A 51 -0.36 -22.45 22.66
N THR A 52 -0.92 -21.96 21.56
CA THR A 52 -2.21 -22.38 21.02
C THR A 52 -2.23 -22.28 19.51
N ARG A 53 -3.11 -23.03 18.87
CA ARG A 53 -3.33 -23.02 17.41
C ARG A 53 -4.42 -22.01 17.05
N LEU A 54 -4.36 -21.47 15.85
CA LEU A 54 -5.40 -20.59 15.31
C LEU A 54 -6.43 -21.46 14.58
N SER A 55 -7.68 -21.47 15.05
CA SER A 55 -8.74 -22.23 14.39
C SER A 55 -9.06 -21.68 12.99
N LYS A 56 -9.68 -22.50 12.11
CA LYS A 56 -10.14 -22.07 10.77
C LYS A 56 -11.02 -20.80 10.85
N VAL A 57 -11.95 -20.75 11.81
CA VAL A 57 -12.81 -19.58 12.03
C VAL A 57 -11.98 -18.39 12.55
N GLY A 58 -11.00 -18.67 13.42
CA GLY A 58 -10.07 -17.68 13.93
C GLY A 58 -9.22 -17.05 12.81
N ALA A 59 -8.75 -17.86 11.86
CA ALA A 59 -8.00 -17.37 10.70
C ALA A 59 -8.82 -16.40 9.85
N VAL A 60 -10.09 -16.73 9.56
CA VAL A 60 -11.00 -15.84 8.82
C VAL A 60 -11.24 -14.53 9.59
N ARG A 61 -11.40 -14.58 10.91
CA ARG A 61 -11.56 -13.37 11.75
C ARG A 61 -10.32 -12.50 11.73
N VAL A 62 -9.13 -13.09 11.83
CA VAL A 62 -7.86 -12.35 11.72
C VAL A 62 -7.76 -11.70 10.35
N ALA A 63 -8.01 -12.44 9.28
CA ALA A 63 -7.97 -11.92 7.91
C ALA A 63 -8.94 -10.72 7.72
N ALA A 64 -10.16 -10.82 8.25
CA ALA A 64 -11.14 -9.74 8.23
C ALA A 64 -10.67 -8.53 9.05
N GLY A 65 -10.12 -8.75 10.25
CA GLY A 65 -9.59 -7.69 11.10
C GLY A 65 -8.40 -6.97 10.46
N LEU A 66 -7.56 -7.69 9.71
CA LEU A 66 -6.44 -7.14 8.94
C LEU A 66 -6.89 -6.54 7.59
N LYS A 67 -8.19 -6.58 7.27
CA LYS A 67 -8.76 -6.12 6.00
C LYS A 67 -8.08 -6.76 4.78
N PHE A 68 -7.78 -8.06 4.88
CA PHE A 68 -7.19 -8.80 3.79
C PHE A 68 -8.14 -8.90 2.60
N SER A 69 -7.61 -8.76 1.40
CA SER A 69 -8.31 -9.11 0.18
C SER A 69 -8.70 -10.60 0.14
N LYS A 70 -9.53 -10.98 -0.82
CA LYS A 70 -9.92 -12.38 -1.03
C LYS A 70 -8.69 -13.31 -1.21
N ILE A 71 -7.72 -12.88 -2.01
CA ILE A 71 -6.48 -13.63 -2.27
C ILE A 71 -5.61 -13.73 -1.02
N GLN A 72 -5.41 -12.63 -0.31
CA GLN A 72 -4.66 -12.60 0.94
C GLN A 72 -5.33 -13.44 2.04
N THR A 73 -6.67 -13.39 2.12
CA THR A 73 -7.45 -14.24 3.03
C THR A 73 -7.25 -15.71 2.72
N GLU A 74 -7.33 -16.09 1.44
CA GLU A 74 -7.11 -17.46 1.01
C GLU A 74 -5.68 -17.93 1.33
N TYR A 75 -4.68 -17.10 1.03
CA TYR A 75 -3.29 -17.39 1.38
C TYR A 75 -3.12 -17.58 2.88
N PHE A 76 -3.61 -16.65 3.70
CA PHE A 76 -3.48 -16.70 5.16
C PHE A 76 -4.16 -17.95 5.76
N CYS A 77 -5.39 -18.25 5.34
CA CYS A 77 -6.10 -19.44 5.81
C CYS A 77 -5.37 -20.73 5.42
N THR A 78 -4.84 -20.81 4.19
CA THR A 78 -4.03 -21.95 3.74
C THR A 78 -2.72 -22.04 4.52
N LEU A 79 -2.07 -20.91 4.81
CA LEU A 79 -0.84 -20.85 5.60
C LEU A 79 -1.06 -21.33 7.04
N VAL A 80 -2.17 -20.95 7.67
CA VAL A 80 -2.55 -21.44 9.00
C VAL A 80 -2.72 -22.96 8.98
N HIS A 81 -3.43 -23.49 7.98
CA HIS A 81 -3.63 -24.93 7.82
C HIS A 81 -2.32 -25.66 7.58
N TYR A 82 -1.47 -25.16 6.69
CA TYR A 82 -0.12 -25.68 6.42
C TYR A 82 0.73 -25.77 7.67
N CYS A 83 0.76 -24.72 8.49
CA CYS A 83 1.58 -24.69 9.71
C CYS A 83 1.06 -25.65 10.78
N ASP A 84 -0.26 -25.78 10.93
CA ASP A 84 -0.91 -26.47 12.03
C ASP A 84 -1.38 -27.90 11.70
N SER A 85 -1.39 -28.34 10.42
CA SER A 85 -1.66 -29.73 10.05
C SER A 85 -0.53 -30.66 10.53
N ASP A 86 -0.88 -31.84 10.98
CA ASP A 86 0.06 -32.90 11.33
C ASP A 86 0.21 -33.90 10.15
N ASP A 87 -0.61 -33.81 9.10
CA ASP A 87 -0.58 -34.67 7.92
C ASP A 87 0.41 -34.17 6.87
N ILE A 88 1.36 -35.02 6.50
CA ILE A 88 2.40 -34.71 5.50
C ILE A 88 1.81 -34.49 4.09
N GLN A 89 0.72 -35.18 3.72
CA GLN A 89 0.11 -35.05 2.40
C GLN A 89 -0.70 -33.74 2.32
N GLU A 90 -1.41 -33.40 3.37
CA GLU A 90 -2.07 -32.08 3.47
C GLU A 90 -1.05 -30.95 3.39
N LYS A 91 0.07 -31.02 4.14
CA LYS A 91 1.16 -30.04 4.07
C LYS A 91 1.71 -29.88 2.65
N LYS A 92 1.94 -30.97 1.94
CA LYS A 92 2.42 -30.91 0.54
C LYS A 92 1.41 -30.23 -0.39
N THR A 93 0.13 -30.52 -0.19
CA THR A 93 -0.98 -29.92 -0.96
C THR A 93 -1.09 -28.42 -0.68
N ASP A 94 -1.07 -28.04 0.60
CA ASP A 94 -1.13 -26.66 1.03
C ASP A 94 0.09 -25.85 0.55
N LEU A 95 1.29 -26.44 0.63
CA LEU A 95 2.51 -25.78 0.13
C LEU A 95 2.43 -25.48 -1.37
N LYS A 96 1.93 -26.43 -2.18
CA LYS A 96 1.69 -26.20 -3.61
C LYS A 96 0.69 -25.06 -3.82
N LYS A 97 -0.43 -25.09 -3.07
CA LYS A 97 -1.46 -24.05 -3.14
C LYS A 97 -0.89 -22.68 -2.74
N LEU A 98 -0.11 -22.60 -1.66
CA LEU A 98 0.57 -21.37 -1.25
C LEU A 98 1.49 -20.84 -2.34
N GLN A 99 2.28 -21.72 -2.98
CA GLN A 99 3.17 -21.35 -4.09
C GLN A 99 2.38 -20.82 -5.30
N GLU A 100 1.26 -21.45 -5.64
CA GLU A 100 0.38 -21.01 -6.73
C GLU A 100 -0.25 -19.65 -6.43
N ILE A 101 -0.80 -19.47 -5.22
CA ILE A 101 -1.38 -18.18 -4.81
C ILE A 101 -0.27 -17.12 -4.79
N ALA A 102 0.90 -17.39 -4.22
CA ALA A 102 2.02 -16.46 -4.20
C ALA A 102 2.52 -16.12 -5.62
N LYS A 103 2.57 -17.09 -6.52
CA LYS A 103 2.92 -16.88 -7.93
C LYS A 103 1.87 -16.01 -8.63
N ASN A 104 0.59 -16.26 -8.41
CA ASN A 104 -0.52 -15.54 -9.02
C ASN A 104 -0.71 -14.15 -8.41
N SER A 105 -0.48 -13.99 -7.09
CA SER A 105 -0.48 -12.68 -6.42
C SER A 105 0.75 -11.84 -6.81
N LYS A 106 1.80 -12.49 -7.30
CA LYS A 106 2.99 -11.89 -7.91
C LYS A 106 2.81 -11.70 -9.42
N VAL A 107 1.58 -11.56 -9.94
CA VAL A 107 1.41 -10.97 -11.27
C VAL A 107 1.92 -9.55 -11.15
N ARG A 108 3.21 -9.42 -11.42
CA ARG A 108 3.99 -8.21 -11.27
C ARG A 108 3.99 -7.53 -12.61
N ILE A 109 3.56 -6.29 -12.63
CA ILE A 109 3.88 -5.48 -13.80
C ILE A 109 5.40 -5.42 -13.91
N VAL A 110 5.93 -5.95 -15.00
CA VAL A 110 7.36 -6.01 -15.25
C VAL A 110 7.69 -5.12 -16.44
N GLY A 111 8.75 -4.32 -16.33
CA GLY A 111 9.34 -3.63 -17.47
C GLY A 111 8.55 -2.43 -17.98
N SER A 112 8.09 -2.48 -19.23
CA SER A 112 7.43 -1.37 -19.95
C SER A 112 6.15 -0.86 -19.28
N ASP A 113 5.35 -1.77 -18.74
CA ASP A 113 4.03 -1.40 -18.18
C ASP A 113 4.17 -0.72 -16.82
N ALA A 114 5.16 -1.11 -16.01
CA ALA A 114 5.50 -0.39 -14.79
C ALA A 114 6.00 1.03 -15.10
N CYS A 115 6.78 1.19 -16.19
CA CYS A 115 7.21 2.51 -16.64
C CYS A 115 6.01 3.35 -17.07
N LYS A 116 5.13 2.81 -17.92
CA LYS A 116 3.93 3.47 -18.40
C LYS A 116 3.00 3.88 -17.23
N TYR A 117 2.89 3.04 -16.20
CA TYR A 117 2.12 3.37 -15.00
C TYR A 117 2.63 4.65 -14.29
N PHE A 118 3.94 4.80 -14.17
CA PHE A 118 4.55 5.96 -13.52
C PHE A 118 4.80 7.16 -14.44
N GLU A 119 4.72 7.00 -15.75
CA GLU A 119 4.87 8.10 -16.72
C GLU A 119 3.76 9.13 -16.58
N SER A 120 2.53 8.66 -16.34
CA SER A 120 1.38 9.52 -16.13
C SER A 120 1.05 9.59 -14.63
N TRP A 121 1.18 10.76 -14.04
CA TRP A 121 0.94 10.98 -12.60
C TRP A 121 -0.52 10.66 -12.19
N TRP A 122 -1.44 10.71 -13.13
CA TRP A 122 -2.86 10.44 -12.89
C TRP A 122 -3.19 8.93 -12.80
N ASN A 123 -2.36 8.01 -13.28
CA ASN A 123 -2.64 6.59 -13.20
C ASN A 123 -2.85 6.11 -11.73
N PRO A 124 -1.95 6.43 -10.78
CA PRO A 124 -2.20 6.11 -9.37
C PRO A 124 -3.44 6.80 -8.80
N VAL A 125 -3.73 8.04 -9.23
CA VAL A 125 -4.90 8.79 -8.78
C VAL A 125 -6.19 8.17 -9.30
N LEU A 126 -6.22 7.81 -10.58
CA LEU A 126 -7.39 7.17 -11.22
C LEU A 126 -7.69 5.82 -10.60
N ARG A 127 -6.65 5.03 -10.28
CA ARG A 127 -6.81 3.75 -9.60
C ARG A 127 -7.62 3.89 -8.30
N GLU A 128 -7.38 4.94 -7.53
CA GLU A 128 -8.12 5.23 -6.30
C GLU A 128 -9.48 5.90 -6.58
N LEU A 129 -9.53 6.86 -7.53
CA LEU A 129 -10.70 7.69 -7.76
C LEU A 129 -11.90 6.94 -8.31
N VAL A 130 -11.68 5.95 -9.20
CA VAL A 130 -12.79 5.20 -9.83
C VAL A 130 -13.61 4.38 -8.85
N THR A 131 -13.05 4.00 -7.71
CA THR A 131 -13.79 3.30 -6.65
C THR A 131 -14.72 4.24 -5.88
N LEU A 132 -14.40 5.54 -5.85
CA LEU A 132 -15.22 6.57 -5.23
C LEU A 132 -16.31 7.09 -6.19
N MET A 133 -16.21 6.79 -7.47
CA MET A 133 -17.10 7.28 -8.53
C MET A 133 -17.65 6.14 -9.41
N PRO A 134 -18.32 5.12 -8.83
CA PRO A 134 -18.85 4.01 -9.61
C PRO A 134 -19.86 4.50 -10.64
N GLY A 135 -19.71 4.05 -11.88
CA GLY A 135 -20.57 4.45 -13.00
C GLY A 135 -20.23 5.79 -13.67
N ALA A 136 -19.26 6.55 -13.15
CA ALA A 136 -18.88 7.83 -13.75
C ALA A 136 -18.18 7.66 -15.10
N THR A 137 -18.54 8.52 -16.05
CA THR A 137 -17.89 8.59 -17.37
C THR A 137 -16.48 9.19 -17.27
N ALA A 138 -15.62 8.91 -18.24
CA ALA A 138 -14.29 9.50 -18.32
C ALA A 138 -14.31 11.05 -18.31
N LEU A 139 -15.37 11.68 -18.85
CA LEU A 139 -15.55 13.13 -18.80
C LEU A 139 -15.84 13.61 -17.36
N GLN A 140 -16.71 12.92 -16.65
CA GLN A 140 -17.00 13.26 -15.24
C GLN A 140 -15.76 13.10 -14.37
N ILE A 141 -15.00 12.04 -14.58
CA ILE A 141 -13.74 11.78 -13.86
C ILE A 141 -12.69 12.86 -14.18
N SER A 142 -12.53 13.24 -15.47
CA SER A 142 -11.55 14.28 -15.86
C SER A 142 -11.87 15.64 -15.23
N ASN A 143 -13.14 15.98 -15.06
CA ASN A 143 -13.58 17.22 -14.40
C ASN A 143 -13.27 17.25 -12.90
N MET A 144 -13.01 16.11 -12.28
CA MET A 144 -12.62 16.01 -10.87
C MET A 144 -11.11 16.15 -10.65
N LEU A 145 -10.32 16.08 -11.73
CA LEU A 145 -8.86 16.12 -11.66
C LEU A 145 -8.33 17.54 -11.84
N TYR A 146 -7.40 17.93 -10.98
CA TYR A 146 -6.58 19.10 -11.22
C TYR A 146 -5.49 18.79 -12.26
N GLY A 147 -4.88 19.83 -12.86
CA GLY A 147 -3.72 19.65 -13.74
C GLY A 147 -4.04 19.40 -15.21
N GLY A 148 -5.31 19.63 -15.62
CA GLY A 148 -5.69 19.66 -17.05
C GLY A 148 -5.74 18.29 -17.73
N VAL A 149 -6.01 17.23 -16.98
CA VAL A 149 -6.18 15.86 -17.53
C VAL A 149 -7.45 15.80 -18.36
N THR A 150 -7.35 15.41 -19.61
CA THR A 150 -8.48 15.38 -20.54
C THR A 150 -9.32 14.10 -20.40
N ARG A 151 -10.53 14.11 -20.98
CA ARG A 151 -11.36 12.90 -21.09
C ARG A 151 -10.61 11.75 -21.79
N VAL A 152 -9.80 12.07 -22.81
CA VAL A 152 -9.06 11.06 -23.59
C VAL A 152 -7.99 10.44 -22.72
N ASP A 153 -7.22 11.26 -21.99
CA ASP A 153 -6.20 10.77 -21.05
C ASP A 153 -6.79 9.83 -20.00
N VAL A 154 -7.97 10.18 -19.46
CA VAL A 154 -8.67 9.34 -18.48
C VAL A 154 -9.09 8.01 -19.09
N GLN A 155 -9.67 8.02 -20.29
CA GLN A 155 -10.12 6.79 -20.95
C GLN A 155 -8.95 5.87 -21.26
N GLU A 156 -7.89 6.40 -21.86
CA GLU A 156 -6.68 5.63 -22.17
C GLU A 156 -6.02 5.05 -20.89
N ALA A 157 -5.98 5.84 -19.83
CA ALA A 157 -5.45 5.39 -18.55
C ALA A 157 -6.30 4.27 -17.92
N LEU A 158 -7.63 4.39 -17.97
CA LEU A 158 -8.52 3.34 -17.44
C LEU A 158 -8.40 2.04 -18.23
N ASP A 159 -8.35 2.13 -19.57
CA ASP A 159 -8.17 0.96 -20.42
C ASP A 159 -6.80 0.31 -20.16
N PHE A 160 -5.75 1.10 -20.03
CA PHE A 160 -4.42 0.62 -19.62
C PHE A 160 -4.44 -0.05 -18.23
N LEU A 161 -5.05 0.57 -17.23
CA LEU A 161 -5.12 0.01 -15.88
C LEU A 161 -5.89 -1.32 -15.82
N VAL A 162 -6.88 -1.50 -16.67
CA VAL A 162 -7.61 -2.77 -16.84
C VAL A 162 -6.74 -3.79 -17.58
N GLU A 163 -6.11 -3.40 -18.70
CA GLU A 163 -5.24 -4.27 -19.50
C GLU A 163 -4.11 -4.87 -18.66
N VAL A 164 -3.45 -4.05 -17.85
CA VAL A 164 -2.35 -4.50 -16.99
C VAL A 164 -2.81 -5.09 -15.66
N GLY A 165 -4.12 -5.12 -15.40
CA GLY A 165 -4.72 -5.81 -14.25
C GLY A 165 -4.71 -5.04 -12.94
N PHE A 166 -4.48 -3.72 -12.92
CA PHE A 166 -4.66 -2.89 -11.72
C PHE A 166 -6.12 -2.64 -11.36
N LEU A 167 -6.96 -2.67 -12.38
CA LEU A 167 -8.42 -2.56 -12.26
C LEU A 167 -9.10 -3.75 -12.94
N THR A 168 -10.23 -4.15 -12.39
CA THR A 168 -11.18 -5.05 -13.06
C THR A 168 -12.42 -4.24 -13.42
N ARG A 169 -12.85 -4.28 -14.69
CA ARG A 169 -14.11 -3.68 -15.10
C ARG A 169 -15.27 -4.59 -14.73
N VAL A 170 -16.11 -4.15 -13.78
CA VAL A 170 -17.26 -4.94 -13.28
C VAL A 170 -18.51 -4.68 -14.11
N SER A 171 -18.70 -3.44 -14.54
CA SER A 171 -19.78 -3.04 -15.44
C SER A 171 -19.40 -1.79 -16.23
N THR A 172 -20.33 -1.21 -17.00
CA THR A 172 -20.08 0.03 -17.73
C THR A 172 -19.65 1.13 -16.77
N ASN A 173 -18.42 1.66 -16.96
CA ASN A 173 -17.82 2.70 -16.11
C ASN A 173 -17.71 2.38 -14.62
N THR A 174 -17.75 1.09 -14.24
CA THR A 174 -17.58 0.67 -12.86
C THR A 174 -16.37 -0.25 -12.76
N TYR A 175 -15.46 0.07 -11.85
CA TYR A 175 -14.18 -0.59 -11.70
C TYR A 175 -13.94 -0.97 -10.25
N GLU A 176 -13.27 -2.09 -10.04
CA GLU A 176 -12.74 -2.53 -8.75
C GLU A 176 -11.22 -2.59 -8.79
N GLN A 177 -10.57 -2.25 -7.70
CA GLN A 177 -9.13 -2.41 -7.56
C GLN A 177 -8.77 -3.88 -7.39
N THR A 178 -7.63 -4.24 -7.96
CA THR A 178 -7.01 -5.54 -7.74
C THR A 178 -5.87 -5.41 -6.72
N ASP A 179 -5.40 -6.56 -6.21
CA ASP A 179 -4.23 -6.63 -5.33
C ASP A 179 -2.89 -6.53 -6.09
N MET A 180 -2.92 -6.11 -7.35
CA MET A 180 -1.74 -6.00 -8.17
C MET A 180 -0.75 -4.99 -7.59
N ALA A 181 0.47 -5.44 -7.34
CA ALA A 181 1.58 -4.61 -6.88
C ALA A 181 2.61 -4.41 -7.99
N ILE A 182 3.23 -3.24 -8.01
CA ILE A 182 4.34 -2.97 -8.91
C ILE A 182 5.62 -3.53 -8.28
N SER A 183 6.28 -4.42 -8.99
CA SER A 183 7.62 -4.83 -8.63
C SER A 183 8.46 -5.01 -9.90
N GLY A 184 9.72 -4.71 -9.78
CA GLY A 184 10.66 -5.02 -10.85
C GLY A 184 11.97 -4.30 -10.69
N ALA A 185 13.06 -5.00 -11.03
CA ALA A 185 14.42 -4.48 -11.08
C ALA A 185 14.73 -3.90 -12.48
N SER A 186 13.75 -3.35 -13.19
CA SER A 186 14.02 -2.69 -14.49
C SER A 186 14.64 -1.32 -14.24
N GLU A 187 15.74 -1.01 -14.90
CA GLU A 187 16.42 0.29 -14.85
C GLU A 187 15.52 1.46 -15.29
N ALA A 188 14.48 1.20 -16.06
CA ALA A 188 13.54 2.19 -16.52
C ALA A 188 12.55 2.64 -15.45
N ILE A 189 12.23 1.78 -14.46
CA ILE A 189 11.30 2.10 -13.36
C ILE A 189 11.78 3.28 -12.50
N PRO A 190 13.03 3.35 -12.03
CA PRO A 190 13.53 4.50 -11.29
C PRO A 190 13.41 5.83 -12.05
N LYS A 191 13.58 5.79 -13.39
CA LYS A 191 13.43 6.99 -14.24
C LYS A 191 11.97 7.45 -14.30
N ALA A 192 11.03 6.52 -14.48
CA ALA A 192 9.59 6.82 -14.52
C ALA A 192 9.09 7.32 -13.15
N ILE A 193 9.51 6.69 -12.05
CA ILE A 193 9.20 7.15 -10.68
C ILE A 193 9.74 8.57 -10.45
N ARG A 194 10.96 8.87 -10.92
CA ARG A 194 11.54 10.23 -10.85
C ARG A 194 10.69 11.24 -11.61
N SER A 195 10.22 10.88 -12.81
CA SER A 195 9.31 11.73 -13.60
C SER A 195 8.01 12.00 -12.85
N MET A 196 7.39 10.96 -12.31
CA MET A 196 6.18 11.09 -11.50
C MET A 196 6.39 12.02 -10.28
N HIS A 197 7.49 11.86 -9.54
CA HIS A 197 7.79 12.75 -8.42
C HIS A 197 7.96 14.21 -8.83
N LYS A 198 8.58 14.50 -9.99
CA LYS A 198 8.67 15.85 -10.53
C LYS A 198 7.30 16.44 -10.86
N HIS A 199 6.45 15.69 -11.56
CA HIS A 199 5.10 16.14 -11.87
C HIS A 199 4.28 16.40 -10.61
N MET A 200 4.35 15.52 -9.62
CA MET A 200 3.66 15.69 -8.34
C MET A 200 4.17 16.89 -7.53
N ALA A 201 5.45 17.23 -7.64
CA ALA A 201 6.02 18.43 -7.02
C ALA A 201 5.53 19.71 -7.71
N ILE A 202 5.46 19.72 -9.05
CA ILE A 202 4.90 20.83 -9.83
C ILE A 202 3.41 20.99 -9.53
N LEU A 203 2.64 19.91 -9.51
CA LEU A 203 1.23 19.96 -9.16
C LEU A 203 1.04 20.53 -7.74
N ALA A 204 1.84 20.11 -6.78
CA ALA A 204 1.80 20.65 -5.41
C ALA A 204 2.10 22.16 -5.38
N ALA A 205 3.08 22.64 -6.15
CA ALA A 205 3.36 24.08 -6.29
C ALA A 205 2.13 24.84 -6.81
N ASN A 206 1.49 24.35 -7.87
CA ASN A 206 0.29 24.97 -8.44
C ASN A 206 -0.89 24.99 -7.43
N MET A 207 -1.00 23.97 -6.58
CA MET A 207 -2.06 23.88 -5.56
C MET A 207 -1.87 24.91 -4.43
N ILE A 208 -0.67 25.43 -4.24
CA ILE A 208 -0.42 26.52 -3.26
C ILE A 208 -1.20 27.78 -3.65
N ASP A 209 -1.29 28.07 -4.94
CA ASP A 209 -1.98 29.27 -5.42
C ASP A 209 -3.46 29.01 -5.72
N SER A 210 -3.82 27.79 -6.10
CA SER A 210 -5.17 27.46 -6.59
C SER A 210 -6.14 27.05 -5.49
N LEU A 211 -5.66 26.49 -4.35
CA LEU A 211 -6.53 26.02 -3.27
C LEU A 211 -6.52 26.96 -2.06
N PRO A 212 -7.66 27.13 -1.37
CA PRO A 212 -7.71 27.87 -0.11
C PRO A 212 -6.89 27.15 0.98
N LYS A 213 -6.41 27.89 1.97
CA LYS A 213 -5.59 27.34 3.09
C LYS A 213 -6.29 26.23 3.87
N SER A 214 -7.61 26.24 3.92
CA SER A 214 -8.42 25.21 4.60
C SER A 214 -8.42 23.85 3.88
N GLU A 215 -8.03 23.79 2.61
CA GLU A 215 -8.04 22.56 1.80
C GLU A 215 -6.65 22.00 1.52
N ARG A 216 -5.59 22.67 1.97
CA ARG A 216 -4.20 22.23 1.78
C ARG A 216 -3.39 22.38 3.06
N ASN A 217 -2.41 21.50 3.22
CA ASN A 217 -1.37 21.64 4.24
C ASN A 217 -0.01 21.77 3.52
N VAL A 218 0.63 22.91 3.71
CA VAL A 218 1.97 23.17 3.16
C VAL A 218 2.85 23.67 4.30
N SER A 219 3.88 22.90 4.61
CA SER A 219 4.86 23.24 5.64
C SER A 219 6.25 22.80 5.20
N GLY A 220 7.25 23.46 5.75
CA GLY A 220 8.64 23.16 5.46
C GLY A 220 9.53 23.49 6.66
N LEU A 221 10.68 22.82 6.72
CA LEU A 221 11.69 23.04 7.72
C LEU A 221 13.06 23.08 7.05
N THR A 222 13.82 24.16 7.30
CA THR A 222 15.21 24.27 6.84
C THR A 222 16.12 23.95 8.02
N ILE A 223 16.99 22.96 7.85
CA ILE A 223 17.86 22.44 8.90
C ILE A 223 19.30 22.29 8.41
N ALA A 224 20.26 22.44 9.30
CA ALA A 224 21.62 21.99 9.09
C ALA A 224 21.75 20.53 9.56
N ALA A 225 22.32 19.67 8.73
CA ALA A 225 22.43 18.25 9.04
C ALA A 225 23.73 17.67 8.45
N ASN A 226 24.37 16.79 9.21
CA ASN A 226 25.40 15.89 8.70
C ASN A 226 24.75 14.59 8.16
N LYS A 227 25.54 13.70 7.55
CA LYS A 227 25.09 12.44 6.98
C LYS A 227 24.29 11.58 7.98
N ARG A 228 24.76 11.44 9.22
CA ARG A 228 24.10 10.66 10.27
C ARG A 228 22.72 11.25 10.63
N THR A 229 22.63 12.58 10.74
CA THR A 229 21.37 13.27 11.02
C THR A 229 20.42 13.16 9.83
N TYR A 230 20.92 13.27 8.60
CA TYR A 230 20.14 13.05 7.38
C TYR A 230 19.49 11.66 7.37
N GLU A 231 20.26 10.60 7.61
CA GLU A 231 19.77 9.22 7.63
C GLU A 231 18.67 9.02 8.70
N ARG A 232 18.83 9.62 9.88
CA ARG A 232 17.81 9.60 10.95
C ARG A 232 16.51 10.29 10.52
N VAL A 233 16.60 11.46 9.93
CA VAL A 233 15.41 12.20 9.46
C VAL A 233 14.71 11.42 8.33
N VAL A 234 15.45 10.83 7.39
CA VAL A 234 14.88 9.98 6.34
C VAL A 234 14.12 8.78 6.94
N ASN A 235 14.65 8.18 8.02
CA ASN A 235 13.95 7.11 8.73
C ASN A 235 12.64 7.60 9.36
N GLU A 236 12.63 8.76 10.01
CA GLU A 236 11.39 9.36 10.57
C GLU A 236 10.35 9.67 9.49
N LEU A 237 10.78 10.17 8.31
CA LEU A 237 9.88 10.38 7.18
C LEU A 237 9.27 9.07 6.68
N ASN A 238 10.03 7.97 6.68
CA ASN A 238 9.52 6.65 6.34
C ASN A 238 8.50 6.12 7.37
N ILE A 239 8.75 6.34 8.66
CA ILE A 239 7.80 6.00 9.75
C ILE A 239 6.53 6.84 9.61
N CYS A 240 6.66 8.15 9.38
CA CYS A 240 5.54 9.05 9.15
C CYS A 240 4.66 8.58 7.97
N ARG A 241 5.28 8.22 6.83
CA ARG A 241 4.58 7.70 5.66
C ARG A 241 3.78 6.43 5.98
N LYS A 242 4.36 5.48 6.72
CA LYS A 242 3.68 4.25 7.14
C LYS A 242 2.50 4.56 8.08
N LYS A 243 2.69 5.49 9.01
CA LYS A 243 1.64 5.92 9.93
C LYS A 243 0.47 6.57 9.19
N ILE A 244 0.73 7.44 8.21
CA ILE A 244 -0.30 8.04 7.35
C ILE A 244 -1.06 6.94 6.60
N ALA A 245 -0.37 5.98 5.99
CA ALA A 245 -1.00 4.86 5.30
C ALA A 245 -1.92 4.06 6.22
N SER A 246 -1.50 3.79 7.47
CA SER A 246 -2.34 3.11 8.47
C SER A 246 -3.59 3.90 8.86
N ILE A 247 -3.50 5.23 8.97
CA ILE A 247 -4.65 6.10 9.24
C ILE A 247 -5.68 5.98 8.10
N VAL A 248 -5.21 6.07 6.85
CA VAL A 248 -6.07 6.02 5.66
C VAL A 248 -6.72 4.66 5.48
N THR A 249 -5.99 3.56 5.73
CA THR A 249 -6.54 2.19 5.64
C THR A 249 -7.73 1.97 6.57
N ASN A 250 -7.78 2.69 7.69
CA ASN A 250 -8.86 2.60 8.67
C ASN A 250 -9.94 3.67 8.50
N ALA A 251 -9.79 4.58 7.51
CA ALA A 251 -10.79 5.60 7.25
C ALA A 251 -11.99 5.00 6.51
N GLU A 252 -13.18 5.40 6.95
CA GLU A 252 -14.45 5.11 6.28
C GLU A 252 -14.92 6.37 5.54
N ASP A 253 -15.79 6.22 4.53
CA ASP A 253 -16.43 7.33 3.81
C ASP A 253 -15.47 8.31 3.11
N ALA A 254 -14.41 7.80 2.49
CA ALA A 254 -13.53 8.62 1.67
C ALA A 254 -14.32 9.26 0.50
N ASN A 255 -14.15 10.57 0.33
CA ASN A 255 -14.85 11.36 -0.69
C ASN A 255 -13.92 12.21 -1.57
N ARG A 256 -12.61 12.11 -1.37
CA ARG A 256 -11.60 12.87 -2.11
C ARG A 256 -10.25 12.13 -2.10
N ILE A 257 -9.51 12.29 -3.19
CA ILE A 257 -8.14 11.77 -3.27
C ILE A 257 -7.15 12.88 -2.89
N TYR A 258 -6.27 12.56 -1.94
CA TYR A 258 -5.18 13.44 -1.51
C TYR A 258 -3.83 12.86 -1.89
N ARG A 259 -2.91 13.73 -2.24
CA ARG A 259 -1.49 13.39 -2.39
C ARG A 259 -0.67 13.97 -1.25
N VAL A 260 0.12 13.14 -0.59
CA VAL A 260 1.13 13.56 0.40
C VAL A 260 2.51 13.42 -0.25
N ASN A 261 3.23 14.53 -0.38
CA ASN A 261 4.62 14.55 -0.83
C ASN A 261 5.54 14.75 0.38
N LEU A 262 6.48 13.84 0.55
CA LEU A 262 7.53 13.93 1.57
C LEU A 262 8.87 14.03 0.84
N GLN A 263 9.56 15.17 0.99
CA GLN A 263 10.77 15.46 0.24
C GLN A 263 11.83 16.01 1.20
N MET A 264 13.03 15.46 1.11
CA MET A 264 14.22 15.98 1.79
C MET A 264 15.38 16.01 0.79
N PHE A 265 15.95 17.17 0.58
CA PHE A 265 17.04 17.39 -0.38
C PHE A 265 17.95 18.52 0.09
N PRO A 266 19.24 18.51 -0.28
CA PRO A 266 20.15 19.60 0.06
C PRO A 266 19.84 20.86 -0.75
N VAL A 267 19.87 22.01 -0.10
CA VAL A 267 19.75 23.33 -0.71
C VAL A 267 21.10 24.05 -0.84
N THR A 268 22.14 23.44 -0.30
CA THR A 268 23.53 23.92 -0.39
C THR A 268 24.44 22.79 -0.87
N LYS A 269 25.65 23.16 -1.34
CA LYS A 269 26.74 22.20 -1.49
C LYS A 269 27.24 21.78 -0.11
N GLU A 270 27.98 20.68 -0.05
CA GLU A 270 28.65 20.24 1.16
C GLU A 270 29.75 21.26 1.54
N ILE A 271 29.79 21.61 2.82
CA ILE A 271 30.84 22.47 3.35
C ILE A 271 32.04 21.56 3.63
N SER A 272 33.06 21.62 2.80
CA SER A 272 34.32 20.92 3.03
C SER A 272 35.14 21.70 4.07
N ASP A 273 35.74 20.99 5.01
CA ASP A 273 36.74 21.55 5.94
C ASP A 273 38.09 21.82 5.20
N GLU A 274 38.05 22.62 4.12
CA GLU A 274 39.25 23.15 3.53
C GLU A 274 39.55 24.51 4.19
N SER A 275 40.32 24.48 5.28
CA SER A 275 41.07 25.60 5.84
C SER A 275 42.35 25.09 6.43
#